data_e64b023065bb0ccc3ea6a7dc0bfff66a
#
_entry.id   e64b023065bb0ccc3ea6a7dc0bfff66a
#
_cell.length_a   1.000
_cell.length_b   1.000
_cell.length_c   1.000
_cell.angle_alpha   90.00
_cell.angle_beta   90.00
_cell.angle_gamma   90.00
#
_symmetry.space_group_name_H-M   'P 1'
#
loop_
_entity.id
_entity.type
_entity.pdbx_description
1 polymer ?
#
loop_
_entity_poly.entity_id
_entity_poly.type
_entity_poly.pdbx_seq_one_letter_code
_entity_poly.pdbx_strand_id
1 'polypeptide(L)'
;MPAKETVNPPAPAGRNTILTVVGESLVDIINDPHRSAAVQAHAGGSPLNVAVGAARLGLRTGLVTHYAEDRYGQLIEEHLHSNDVHVIHGGKTPTSTALATLGANGSADYTFSITWEINGASLPALAAVEASTHVHTGSIATALPPGDETVFVLVQAARGHATISYDPNCRPAICPDAAVARRKAENFVAVSDVVKASDEDLSWLYPDRNPEETLQAWLKLGPSIVALTRGASGPVILSGKGRVEMAAEPITMADTIGAGDSFMAGLISGLAQLEALGANSRQRLQTLTLDQLQALAEYANRAAGITCSRPGANPPRWAELGPLTALSPAQEH
;
A
#
# COMPACT_ATOMS: atom_id res chain seq x y z
N MET A 1 7.63 -44.77 8.15
CA MET A 1 6.64 -43.71 8.03
C MET A 1 6.85 -43.04 6.67
N PRO A 2 5.90 -43.01 5.76
CA PRO A 2 6.08 -42.32 4.50
C PRO A 2 6.18 -40.83 4.75
N ALA A 3 7.14 -40.17 4.07
CA ALA A 3 7.31 -38.73 4.09
C ALA A 3 6.01 -38.07 3.60
N LYS A 4 5.50 -37.10 4.37
CA LYS A 4 4.41 -36.22 3.91
C LYS A 4 4.92 -35.49 2.68
N GLU A 5 4.37 -35.80 1.51
CA GLU A 5 4.52 -34.94 0.33
C GLU A 5 4.05 -33.54 0.71
N THR A 6 4.98 -32.60 0.75
CA THR A 6 4.67 -31.16 0.82
C THR A 6 4.05 -30.80 -0.52
N VAL A 7 2.73 -30.80 -0.59
CA VAL A 7 1.99 -30.22 -1.72
C VAL A 7 2.36 -28.75 -1.75
N ASN A 8 3.17 -28.35 -2.72
CA ASN A 8 3.42 -26.94 -2.98
C ASN A 8 2.07 -26.26 -3.23
N PRO A 9 1.75 -25.16 -2.55
CA PRO A 9 0.50 -24.45 -2.80
C PRO A 9 0.44 -24.08 -4.30
N PRO A 10 -0.75 -24.10 -4.90
CA PRO A 10 -0.91 -23.75 -6.30
C PRO A 10 -0.32 -22.36 -6.54
N ALA A 11 0.30 -22.19 -7.70
CA ALA A 11 0.91 -20.92 -8.07
C ALA A 11 -0.13 -19.78 -8.01
N PRO A 12 0.26 -18.58 -7.57
CA PRO A 12 -0.68 -17.47 -7.42
C PRO A 12 -1.45 -17.20 -8.70
N ALA A 13 -2.76 -17.10 -8.60
CA ALA A 13 -3.61 -16.56 -9.66
C ALA A 13 -3.26 -15.08 -9.84
N GLY A 14 -3.40 -14.53 -11.05
CA GLY A 14 -3.03 -13.12 -11.33
C GLY A 14 -1.63 -12.93 -11.89
N ARG A 15 -0.95 -13.99 -12.38
CA ARG A 15 0.39 -13.93 -13.01
C ARG A 15 0.49 -12.94 -14.17
N ASN A 16 -0.63 -12.59 -14.79
CA ASN A 16 -0.67 -11.61 -15.87
C ASN A 16 -0.76 -10.15 -15.35
N THR A 17 -0.93 -9.96 -14.03
CA THR A 17 -0.95 -8.63 -13.43
C THR A 17 0.48 -8.12 -13.31
N ILE A 18 0.71 -6.96 -13.94
CA ILE A 18 1.92 -6.18 -13.80
C ILE A 18 1.56 -4.97 -12.95
N LEU A 19 2.06 -4.97 -11.71
CA LEU A 19 1.89 -3.86 -10.77
C LEU A 19 3.09 -2.93 -10.85
N THR A 20 2.85 -1.65 -11.09
CA THR A 20 3.84 -0.61 -10.81
C THR A 20 3.36 0.23 -9.63
N VAL A 21 4.17 0.26 -8.58
CA VAL A 21 3.99 1.17 -7.46
C VAL A 21 4.83 2.42 -7.72
N VAL A 22 4.26 3.60 -7.50
CA VAL A 22 4.96 4.88 -7.67
C VAL A 22 4.94 5.62 -6.34
N GLY A 23 6.11 5.81 -5.73
CA GLY A 23 6.16 6.53 -4.46
C GLY A 23 7.50 6.44 -3.73
N GLU A 24 7.53 7.08 -2.56
CA GLU A 24 8.73 7.25 -1.76
C GLU A 24 9.27 5.94 -1.19
N SER A 25 10.59 5.89 -1.10
CA SER A 25 11.35 5.00 -0.23
C SER A 25 12.16 5.83 0.76
N LEU A 26 12.29 5.36 1.97
CA LEU A 26 13.07 6.01 3.02
C LEU A 26 13.68 4.96 3.96
N VAL A 27 14.53 5.41 4.87
CA VAL A 27 15.05 4.55 5.94
C VAL A 27 14.56 5.06 7.28
N ASP A 28 13.84 4.19 8.00
CA ASP A 28 13.48 4.40 9.40
C ASP A 28 14.68 4.06 10.29
N ILE A 29 15.14 5.04 11.05
CA ILE A 29 16.31 4.92 11.93
C ILE A 29 15.81 5.03 13.37
N ILE A 30 16.08 4.02 14.18
CA ILE A 30 15.77 4.01 15.61
C ILE A 30 17.08 4.16 16.39
N ASN A 31 17.19 5.25 17.12
CA ASN A 31 18.30 5.54 18.02
C ASN A 31 17.80 5.47 19.46
N ASP A 32 18.26 4.46 20.21
CA ASP A 32 17.99 4.33 21.63
C ASP A 32 19.27 4.59 22.44
N PRO A 33 19.52 5.85 22.87
CA PRO A 33 20.74 6.20 23.59
C PRO A 33 20.81 5.58 25.00
N HIS A 34 19.69 5.00 25.50
CA HIS A 34 19.61 4.35 26.82
C HIS A 34 19.88 2.86 26.78
N ARG A 35 19.94 2.27 25.57
CA ARG A 35 20.32 0.87 25.34
C ARG A 35 21.66 0.82 24.65
N SER A 36 22.53 -0.09 25.09
CA SER A 36 23.83 -0.36 24.44
C SER A 36 23.70 -0.99 23.04
N ALA A 37 22.49 -0.99 22.47
CA ALA A 37 22.23 -1.53 21.16
C ALA A 37 22.66 -0.53 20.07
N ALA A 38 23.21 -1.06 18.99
CA ALA A 38 23.51 -0.26 17.79
C ALA A 38 22.23 0.40 17.25
N VAL A 39 22.40 1.58 16.65
CA VAL A 39 21.35 2.25 15.88
C VAL A 39 20.77 1.26 14.87
N GLN A 40 19.45 1.06 14.89
CA GLN A 40 18.74 0.21 13.94
C GLN A 40 18.28 1.05 12.76
N ALA A 41 18.43 0.50 11.55
CA ALA A 41 17.99 1.16 10.33
C ALA A 41 17.24 0.13 9.47
N HIS A 42 16.05 0.48 9.06
CA HIS A 42 15.16 -0.38 8.27
C HIS A 42 14.65 0.36 7.04
N ALA A 43 14.63 -0.34 5.89
CA ALA A 43 13.97 0.20 4.71
C ALA A 43 12.47 0.34 4.97
N GLY A 44 11.89 1.48 4.59
CA GLY A 44 10.52 1.86 4.81
C GLY A 44 9.97 2.78 3.71
N GLY A 45 8.81 3.34 3.97
CA GLY A 45 8.00 4.07 3.02
C GLY A 45 6.77 3.26 2.61
N SER A 46 5.59 3.88 2.69
CA SER A 46 4.34 3.15 2.42
C SER A 46 4.31 2.53 1.03
N PRO A 47 4.67 3.23 -0.06
CA PRO A 47 4.72 2.63 -1.40
C PRO A 47 5.71 1.47 -1.48
N LEU A 48 6.89 1.58 -0.85
CA LEU A 48 7.86 0.49 -0.77
C LEU A 48 7.25 -0.74 -0.08
N ASN A 49 6.58 -0.56 1.05
CA ASN A 49 5.95 -1.64 1.80
C ASN A 49 4.84 -2.32 1.00
N VAL A 50 4.02 -1.55 0.27
CA VAL A 50 2.99 -2.10 -0.64
C VAL A 50 3.63 -2.92 -1.76
N ALA A 51 4.72 -2.41 -2.37
CA ALA A 51 5.44 -3.13 -3.42
C ALA A 51 5.99 -4.47 -2.91
N VAL A 52 6.66 -4.47 -1.76
CA VAL A 52 7.17 -5.68 -1.11
C VAL A 52 6.05 -6.66 -0.78
N GLY A 53 4.94 -6.16 -0.19
CA GLY A 53 3.79 -6.99 0.14
C GLY A 53 3.18 -7.66 -1.10
N ALA A 54 2.97 -6.90 -2.17
CA ALA A 54 2.43 -7.41 -3.43
C ALA A 54 3.34 -8.43 -4.10
N ALA A 55 4.66 -8.19 -4.13
CA ALA A 55 5.65 -9.12 -4.66
C ALA A 55 5.67 -10.44 -3.87
N ARG A 56 5.65 -10.36 -2.53
CA ARG A 56 5.56 -11.55 -1.65
C ARG A 56 4.28 -12.35 -1.85
N LEU A 57 3.21 -11.71 -2.29
CA LEU A 57 1.94 -12.35 -2.66
C LEU A 57 1.91 -12.83 -4.11
N GLY A 58 3.04 -12.74 -4.83
CA GLY A 58 3.26 -13.35 -6.14
C GLY A 58 2.92 -12.48 -7.35
N LEU A 59 2.69 -11.17 -7.16
CA LEU A 59 2.51 -10.24 -8.28
C LEU A 59 3.86 -9.83 -8.88
N ARG A 60 3.91 -9.66 -10.20
CA ARG A 60 5.05 -9.02 -10.87
C ARG A 60 5.03 -7.54 -10.52
N THR A 61 5.95 -7.14 -9.65
CA THR A 61 5.92 -5.80 -9.04
C THR A 61 7.15 -4.99 -9.39
N GLY A 62 6.92 -3.76 -9.87
CA GLY A 62 7.92 -2.72 -10.00
C GLY A 62 7.67 -1.58 -9.02
N LEU A 63 8.74 -0.90 -8.60
CA LEU A 63 8.67 0.30 -7.77
C LEU A 63 9.41 1.45 -8.47
N VAL A 64 8.69 2.51 -8.80
CA VAL A 64 9.25 3.79 -9.23
C VAL A 64 9.46 4.63 -7.99
N THR A 65 10.72 4.91 -7.66
CA THR A 65 11.07 5.57 -6.41
C THR A 65 12.35 6.40 -6.53
N HIS A 66 12.77 7.00 -5.42
CA HIS A 66 14.05 7.67 -5.28
C HIS A 66 14.81 7.18 -4.05
N TYR A 67 16.07 6.91 -4.23
CA TYR A 67 17.13 6.84 -3.22
C TYR A 67 18.47 7.10 -3.88
N ALA A 68 19.48 7.51 -3.09
CA ALA A 68 20.83 7.80 -3.57
C ALA A 68 21.75 6.57 -3.51
N GLU A 69 22.90 6.67 -4.14
CA GLU A 69 24.01 5.69 -4.00
C GLU A 69 24.77 5.91 -2.69
N ASP A 70 24.05 5.90 -1.57
CA ASP A 70 24.60 5.99 -0.21
C ASP A 70 24.27 4.72 0.58
N ARG A 71 24.77 4.63 1.84
CA ARG A 71 24.55 3.44 2.69
C ARG A 71 23.07 3.09 2.90
N TYR A 72 22.21 4.11 2.91
CA TYR A 72 20.78 3.93 3.13
C TYR A 72 20.07 3.51 1.84
N GLY A 73 20.52 4.04 0.70
CA GLY A 73 20.05 3.57 -0.61
C GLY A 73 20.43 2.11 -0.85
N GLN A 74 21.63 1.68 -0.46
CA GLN A 74 22.04 0.27 -0.52
C GLN A 74 21.12 -0.62 0.34
N LEU A 75 20.76 -0.17 1.55
CA LEU A 75 19.81 -0.90 2.41
C LEU A 75 18.44 -1.07 1.76
N ILE A 76 17.93 -0.01 1.12
CA ILE A 76 16.67 -0.06 0.37
C ILE A 76 16.77 -1.02 -0.82
N GLU A 77 17.85 -0.93 -1.60
CA GLU A 77 18.08 -1.75 -2.79
C GLU A 77 18.15 -3.24 -2.44
N GLU A 78 18.94 -3.59 -1.41
CA GLU A 78 19.04 -4.96 -0.91
C GLU A 78 17.68 -5.50 -0.43
N HIS A 79 16.89 -4.67 0.28
CA HIS A 79 15.56 -5.05 0.74
C HIS A 79 14.61 -5.30 -0.43
N LEU A 80 14.58 -4.44 -1.44
CA LEU A 80 13.73 -4.59 -2.62
C LEU A 80 14.14 -5.80 -3.46
N HIS A 81 15.44 -5.97 -3.69
CA HIS A 81 15.98 -7.10 -4.45
C HIS A 81 15.68 -8.46 -3.78
N SER A 82 15.85 -8.54 -2.44
CA SER A 82 15.54 -9.76 -1.69
C SER A 82 14.06 -10.15 -1.68
N ASN A 83 13.18 -9.25 -2.15
CA ASN A 83 11.74 -9.46 -2.28
C ASN A 83 11.26 -9.47 -3.75
N ASP A 84 12.16 -9.62 -4.72
CA ASP A 84 11.86 -9.68 -6.15
C ASP A 84 11.08 -8.45 -6.69
N VAL A 85 11.33 -7.26 -6.13
CA VAL A 85 10.78 -6.01 -6.62
C VAL A 85 11.72 -5.39 -7.65
N HIS A 86 11.22 -5.15 -8.87
CA HIS A 86 11.98 -4.44 -9.90
C HIS A 86 12.00 -2.95 -9.60
N VAL A 87 13.21 -2.35 -9.54
CA VAL A 87 13.37 -0.96 -9.14
C VAL A 87 13.64 -0.05 -10.35
N ILE A 88 12.93 1.07 -10.39
CA ILE A 88 13.19 2.19 -11.28
C ILE A 88 13.38 3.40 -10.38
N HIS A 89 14.62 3.81 -10.18
CA HIS A 89 14.92 4.92 -9.30
C HIS A 89 15.54 6.11 -10.06
N GLY A 90 15.38 7.31 -9.50
CA GLY A 90 15.91 8.54 -10.06
C GLY A 90 16.04 9.61 -8.98
N GLY A 91 16.56 10.77 -9.40
CA GLY A 91 16.86 11.88 -8.49
C GLY A 91 18.34 11.94 -8.11
N LYS A 92 18.72 13.05 -7.48
CA LYS A 92 20.11 13.35 -7.08
C LYS A 92 20.23 13.72 -5.60
N THR A 93 19.11 13.78 -4.91
CA THR A 93 19.07 14.12 -3.47
C THR A 93 19.46 12.91 -2.63
N PRO A 94 19.99 13.12 -1.41
CA PRO A 94 20.29 12.02 -0.49
C PRO A 94 19.08 11.13 -0.22
N THR A 95 19.32 9.88 0.17
CA THR A 95 18.28 8.96 0.59
C THR A 95 17.50 9.54 1.77
N SER A 96 16.18 9.56 1.66
CA SER A 96 15.26 10.07 2.69
C SER A 96 15.35 9.24 3.97
N THR A 97 15.28 9.90 5.12
CA THR A 97 15.34 9.24 6.43
C THR A 97 14.31 9.79 7.41
N ALA A 98 13.80 8.92 8.27
CA ALA A 98 13.02 9.26 9.45
C ALA A 98 13.77 8.74 10.68
N LEU A 99 14.32 9.62 11.49
CA LEU A 99 15.06 9.29 12.71
C LEU A 99 14.15 9.42 13.92
N ALA A 100 13.91 8.31 14.62
CA ALA A 100 13.27 8.27 15.91
C ALA A 100 14.37 8.18 17.00
N THR A 101 14.46 9.19 17.87
CA THR A 101 15.33 9.18 19.05
C THR A 101 14.47 8.89 20.28
N LEU A 102 14.73 7.77 20.96
CA LEU A 102 13.97 7.35 22.12
C LEU A 102 14.45 8.09 23.38
N GLY A 103 13.49 8.71 24.09
CA GLY A 103 13.72 9.30 25.41
C GLY A 103 13.70 8.25 26.52
N ALA A 104 14.22 8.60 27.72
CA ALA A 104 14.27 7.73 28.88
C ALA A 104 12.88 7.24 29.37
N ASN A 105 11.82 7.95 29.05
CA ASN A 105 10.44 7.65 29.37
C ASN A 105 9.72 6.82 28.28
N GLY A 106 10.43 6.40 27.21
CA GLY A 106 9.84 5.69 26.08
C GLY A 106 9.18 6.59 25.03
N SER A 107 9.21 7.93 25.20
CA SER A 107 8.81 8.84 24.11
C SER A 107 9.80 8.78 22.95
N ALA A 108 9.33 9.12 21.74
CA ALA A 108 10.19 9.23 20.58
C ALA A 108 10.13 10.65 20.00
N ASP A 109 11.30 11.25 19.80
CA ASP A 109 11.44 12.50 19.05
C ASP A 109 11.82 12.15 17.61
N TYR A 110 11.05 12.67 16.65
CA TYR A 110 11.23 12.39 15.23
C TYR A 110 11.93 13.55 14.53
N THR A 111 12.98 13.21 13.77
CA THR A 111 13.63 14.11 12.83
C THR A 111 13.50 13.55 11.42
N PHE A 112 12.88 14.32 10.52
CA PHE A 112 12.67 13.93 9.14
C PHE A 112 13.64 14.64 8.21
N SER A 113 14.37 13.89 7.39
CA SER A 113 15.13 14.38 6.25
C SER A 113 14.53 13.76 4.99
N ILE A 114 13.45 14.36 4.50
CA ILE A 114 12.64 13.84 3.41
C ILE A 114 12.75 14.76 2.20
N THR A 115 13.15 14.17 1.09
CA THR A 115 13.07 14.77 -0.24
C THR A 115 12.36 13.79 -1.16
N TRP A 116 11.52 14.31 -2.06
CA TRP A 116 10.79 13.47 -3.00
C TRP A 116 10.87 14.07 -4.40
N GLU A 117 11.60 13.37 -5.27
CA GLU A 117 11.71 13.70 -6.69
C GLU A 117 12.03 12.44 -7.51
N ILE A 118 11.47 12.32 -8.70
CA ILE A 118 11.73 11.21 -9.62
C ILE A 118 12.13 11.70 -11.03
N ASN A 119 12.56 12.95 -11.15
CA ASN A 119 12.89 13.59 -12.43
C ASN A 119 13.91 12.81 -13.27
N GLY A 120 14.91 12.18 -12.62
CA GLY A 120 15.90 11.35 -13.30
C GLY A 120 15.33 10.03 -13.86
N ALA A 121 14.19 9.59 -13.39
CA ALA A 121 13.51 8.36 -13.80
C ALA A 121 12.32 8.59 -14.73
N SER A 122 12.06 9.83 -15.21
CA SER A 122 10.81 10.20 -15.91
C SER A 122 10.48 9.30 -17.11
N LEU A 123 11.42 9.02 -18.01
CA LEU A 123 11.17 8.15 -19.17
C LEU A 123 11.03 6.66 -18.78
N PRO A 124 11.93 6.06 -17.97
CA PRO A 124 11.75 4.69 -17.47
C PRO A 124 10.48 4.54 -16.63
N ALA A 125 10.13 5.56 -15.82
CA ALA A 125 8.90 5.55 -15.03
C ALA A 125 7.64 5.56 -15.89
N LEU A 126 7.62 6.39 -16.95
CA LEU A 126 6.52 6.41 -17.91
C LEU A 126 6.39 5.06 -18.63
N ALA A 127 7.48 4.49 -19.10
CA ALA A 127 7.47 3.18 -19.75
C ALA A 127 6.95 2.06 -18.80
N ALA A 128 7.30 2.13 -17.51
CA ALA A 128 6.83 1.18 -16.52
C ALA A 128 5.31 1.28 -16.28
N VAL A 129 4.79 2.50 -16.11
CA VAL A 129 3.34 2.67 -15.91
C VAL A 129 2.55 2.36 -17.17
N GLU A 130 3.11 2.61 -18.37
CA GLU A 130 2.50 2.23 -19.65
C GLU A 130 2.44 0.71 -19.86
N ALA A 131 3.41 -0.04 -19.33
CA ALA A 131 3.42 -1.50 -19.37
C ALA A 131 2.53 -2.17 -18.29
N SER A 132 2.01 -1.39 -17.35
CA SER A 132 1.30 -1.93 -16.19
C SER A 132 -0.16 -2.26 -16.48
N THR A 133 -0.69 -3.25 -15.79
CA THR A 133 -2.14 -3.51 -15.70
C THR A 133 -2.76 -2.85 -14.46
N HIS A 134 -1.91 -2.54 -13.45
CA HIS A 134 -2.32 -1.83 -12.26
C HIS A 134 -1.22 -0.88 -11.77
N VAL A 135 -1.61 0.31 -11.35
CA VAL A 135 -0.69 1.28 -10.74
C VAL A 135 -1.19 1.63 -9.35
N HIS A 136 -0.28 1.59 -8.37
CA HIS A 136 -0.55 2.03 -7.01
C HIS A 136 0.30 3.24 -6.66
N THR A 137 -0.28 4.18 -5.92
CA THR A 137 0.44 5.32 -5.34
C THR A 137 -0.21 5.77 -4.03
N GLY A 138 0.49 6.61 -3.27
CA GLY A 138 -0.03 7.15 -2.01
C GLY A 138 1.02 7.87 -1.19
N SER A 139 0.66 8.15 0.06
CA SER A 139 1.54 8.68 1.10
C SER A 139 2.22 10.01 0.72
N ILE A 140 3.41 10.23 1.22
CA ILE A 140 4.23 11.44 1.02
C ILE A 140 4.39 11.74 -0.49
N ALA A 141 4.51 10.71 -1.31
CA ALA A 141 4.73 10.85 -2.74
C ALA A 141 3.62 11.61 -3.47
N THR A 142 2.42 11.61 -2.94
CA THR A 142 1.26 12.29 -3.53
C THR A 142 0.98 13.67 -2.92
N ALA A 143 1.77 14.05 -1.92
CA ALA A 143 1.57 15.29 -1.16
C ALA A 143 2.79 16.22 -1.20
N LEU A 144 4.02 15.69 -1.31
CA LEU A 144 5.25 16.45 -1.18
C LEU A 144 5.80 16.93 -2.53
N PRO A 145 5.87 18.27 -2.75
CA PRO A 145 6.53 18.83 -3.93
C PRO A 145 8.04 18.57 -3.95
N PRO A 146 8.66 18.50 -5.13
CA PRO A 146 8.07 18.62 -6.48
C PRO A 146 7.58 17.27 -7.05
N GLY A 147 7.80 16.18 -6.37
CA GLY A 147 7.55 14.82 -6.90
C GLY A 147 6.07 14.49 -7.07
N ASP A 148 5.20 15.08 -6.26
CA ASP A 148 3.74 14.84 -6.30
C ASP A 148 3.11 15.16 -7.66
N GLU A 149 3.56 16.23 -8.33
CA GLU A 149 3.09 16.58 -9.66
C GLU A 149 3.50 15.52 -10.69
N THR A 150 4.73 15.02 -10.61
CA THR A 150 5.22 13.94 -11.49
C THR A 150 4.44 12.65 -11.26
N VAL A 151 4.17 12.30 -10.01
CA VAL A 151 3.33 11.13 -9.68
C VAL A 151 1.94 11.26 -10.29
N PHE A 152 1.31 12.43 -10.19
CA PHE A 152 -0.02 12.65 -10.76
C PHE A 152 -0.03 12.49 -12.29
N VAL A 153 1.00 13.01 -12.99
CA VAL A 153 1.17 12.84 -14.44
C VAL A 153 1.31 11.36 -14.81
N LEU A 154 2.12 10.58 -14.07
CA LEU A 154 2.30 9.15 -14.31
C LEU A 154 0.99 8.36 -14.11
N VAL A 155 0.24 8.68 -13.05
CA VAL A 155 -1.08 8.06 -12.78
C VAL A 155 -2.07 8.38 -13.91
N GLN A 156 -2.10 9.63 -14.39
CA GLN A 156 -2.97 10.02 -15.50
C GLN A 156 -2.58 9.29 -16.80
N ALA A 157 -1.28 9.13 -17.08
CA ALA A 157 -0.81 8.38 -18.24
C ALA A 157 -1.26 6.91 -18.19
N ALA A 158 -1.21 6.28 -17.01
CA ALA A 158 -1.62 4.89 -16.81
C ALA A 158 -3.14 4.68 -16.95
N ARG A 159 -3.97 5.69 -16.65
CA ARG A 159 -5.43 5.54 -16.50
C ARG A 159 -6.13 5.00 -17.76
N GLY A 160 -5.56 5.19 -18.95
CA GLY A 160 -6.13 4.70 -20.21
C GLY A 160 -6.12 3.17 -20.35
N HIS A 161 -5.19 2.50 -19.69
CA HIS A 161 -4.92 1.06 -19.88
C HIS A 161 -4.71 0.25 -18.60
N ALA A 162 -4.55 0.91 -17.45
CA ALA A 162 -4.41 0.28 -16.15
C ALA A 162 -5.51 0.71 -15.18
N THR A 163 -5.82 -0.11 -14.20
CA THR A 163 -6.56 0.31 -13.00
C THR A 163 -5.63 1.01 -12.02
N ILE A 164 -6.17 1.92 -11.23
CA ILE A 164 -5.40 2.75 -10.29
C ILE A 164 -5.87 2.47 -8.87
N SER A 165 -4.94 2.29 -7.93
CA SER A 165 -5.23 2.33 -6.50
C SER A 165 -4.48 3.45 -5.79
N TYR A 166 -5.08 4.00 -4.75
CA TYR A 166 -4.58 5.13 -3.99
C TYR A 166 -4.77 4.94 -2.48
N ASP A 167 -3.77 5.36 -1.71
CA ASP A 167 -3.83 5.44 -0.25
C ASP A 167 -3.24 6.79 0.19
N PRO A 168 -4.02 7.75 0.73
CA PRO A 168 -3.48 9.04 1.19
C PRO A 168 -2.40 8.87 2.26
N ASN A 169 -2.58 7.91 3.16
CA ASN A 169 -1.62 7.58 4.23
C ASN A 169 -0.92 8.83 4.78
N CYS A 170 -1.72 9.75 5.28
CA CYS A 170 -1.34 11.12 5.62
C CYS A 170 -0.21 11.19 6.64
N ARG A 171 0.67 12.16 6.46
CA ARG A 171 1.80 12.43 7.37
C ARG A 171 1.79 13.91 7.77
N PRO A 172 0.97 14.31 8.76
CA PRO A 172 0.86 15.70 9.19
C PRO A 172 2.18 16.35 9.60
N ALA A 173 3.11 15.56 10.16
CA ALA A 173 4.44 16.05 10.53
C ALA A 173 5.31 16.45 9.32
N ILE A 174 5.00 15.96 8.12
CA ILE A 174 5.73 16.23 6.88
C ILE A 174 4.93 17.19 5.99
N CYS A 175 3.61 17.01 5.91
CA CYS A 175 2.67 17.80 5.12
C CYS A 175 1.58 18.38 6.06
N PRO A 176 1.84 19.47 6.78
CA PRO A 176 0.99 19.92 7.89
C PRO A 176 -0.31 20.63 7.46
N ASP A 177 -0.42 21.10 6.22
CA ASP A 177 -1.62 21.81 5.74
C ASP A 177 -2.69 20.82 5.29
N ALA A 178 -3.64 20.54 6.18
CA ALA A 178 -4.74 19.61 5.92
C ALA A 178 -5.63 20.04 4.73
N ALA A 179 -5.78 21.34 4.47
CA ALA A 179 -6.60 21.83 3.36
C ALA A 179 -5.90 21.59 2.00
N VAL A 180 -4.58 21.76 1.97
CA VAL A 180 -3.76 21.43 0.78
C VAL A 180 -3.76 19.92 0.56
N ALA A 181 -3.50 19.13 1.61
CA ALA A 181 -3.48 17.67 1.55
C ALA A 181 -4.84 17.10 1.08
N ARG A 182 -5.96 17.64 1.60
CA ARG A 182 -7.31 17.25 1.17
C ARG A 182 -7.54 17.48 -0.33
N ARG A 183 -7.21 18.67 -0.85
CA ARG A 183 -7.35 18.93 -2.29
C ARG A 183 -6.53 17.97 -3.15
N LYS A 184 -5.28 17.70 -2.75
CA LYS A 184 -4.42 16.73 -3.43
C LYS A 184 -5.01 15.32 -3.36
N ALA A 185 -5.46 14.88 -2.17
CA ALA A 185 -6.09 13.59 -1.98
C ALA A 185 -7.34 13.43 -2.86
N GLU A 186 -8.22 14.41 -2.91
CA GLU A 186 -9.43 14.39 -3.76
C GLU A 186 -9.09 14.30 -5.25
N ASN A 187 -8.00 14.94 -5.72
CA ASN A 187 -7.53 14.80 -7.10
C ASN A 187 -7.09 13.35 -7.40
N PHE A 188 -6.35 12.70 -6.49
CA PHE A 188 -5.96 11.29 -6.66
C PHE A 188 -7.15 10.34 -6.53
N VAL A 189 -8.06 10.60 -5.59
CA VAL A 189 -9.32 9.83 -5.47
C VAL A 189 -10.11 9.86 -6.78
N ALA A 190 -10.27 11.02 -7.40
CA ALA A 190 -11.04 11.18 -8.65
C ALA A 190 -10.46 10.42 -9.85
N VAL A 191 -9.17 10.12 -9.84
CA VAL A 191 -8.50 9.35 -10.90
C VAL A 191 -8.26 7.89 -10.53
N SER A 192 -8.65 7.47 -9.34
CA SER A 192 -8.43 6.10 -8.83
C SER A 192 -9.68 5.23 -9.01
N ASP A 193 -9.46 3.93 -9.13
CA ASP A 193 -10.49 2.89 -9.20
C ASP A 193 -10.74 2.23 -7.84
N VAL A 194 -9.68 2.16 -7.01
CA VAL A 194 -9.68 1.60 -5.66
C VAL A 194 -8.98 2.57 -4.72
N VAL A 195 -9.62 2.94 -3.63
CA VAL A 195 -9.03 3.84 -2.62
C VAL A 195 -9.11 3.18 -1.25
N LYS A 196 -8.02 3.27 -0.48
CA LYS A 196 -8.01 2.92 0.94
C LYS A 196 -7.58 4.14 1.74
N ALA A 197 -8.16 4.37 2.90
CA ALA A 197 -7.70 5.31 3.89
C ALA A 197 -7.87 4.73 5.30
N SER A 198 -7.15 5.27 6.28
CA SER A 198 -7.40 4.99 7.68
C SER A 198 -8.42 5.97 8.26
N ASP A 199 -9.02 5.63 9.39
CA ASP A 199 -9.86 6.55 10.16
C ASP A 199 -9.09 7.78 10.66
N GLU A 200 -7.79 7.60 10.96
CA GLU A 200 -6.89 8.70 11.30
C GLU A 200 -6.69 9.65 10.12
N ASP A 201 -6.45 9.14 8.90
CA ASP A 201 -6.35 9.93 7.68
C ASP A 201 -7.61 10.77 7.46
N LEU A 202 -8.77 10.13 7.52
CA LEU A 202 -10.04 10.81 7.26
C LEU A 202 -10.39 11.83 8.34
N SER A 203 -10.10 11.53 9.60
CA SER A 203 -10.30 12.47 10.71
C SER A 203 -9.41 13.71 10.57
N TRP A 204 -8.19 13.54 10.07
CA TRP A 204 -7.29 14.65 9.83
C TRP A 204 -7.66 15.48 8.59
N LEU A 205 -8.03 14.81 7.48
CA LEU A 205 -8.44 15.48 6.24
C LEU A 205 -9.79 16.18 6.39
N TYR A 206 -10.71 15.63 7.18
CA TYR A 206 -12.10 16.08 7.33
C TYR A 206 -12.53 16.05 8.81
N PRO A 207 -11.98 16.93 9.66
CA PRO A 207 -12.23 16.89 11.11
C PRO A 207 -13.71 17.06 11.50
N ASP A 208 -14.50 17.72 10.64
CA ASP A 208 -15.91 17.99 10.87
C ASP A 208 -16.86 16.98 10.19
N ARG A 209 -16.32 15.87 9.65
CA ARG A 209 -17.09 14.87 8.91
C ARG A 209 -16.84 13.47 9.45
N ASN A 210 -17.90 12.67 9.57
CA ASN A 210 -17.76 11.26 9.89
C ASN A 210 -16.97 10.54 8.78
N PRO A 211 -16.01 9.66 9.12
CA PRO A 211 -15.27 8.87 8.14
C PRO A 211 -16.15 8.13 7.13
N GLU A 212 -17.28 7.54 7.55
CA GLU A 212 -18.19 6.83 6.63
C GLU A 212 -18.88 7.77 5.63
N GLU A 213 -19.21 8.99 6.02
CA GLU A 213 -19.72 10.01 5.09
C GLU A 213 -18.67 10.39 4.04
N THR A 214 -17.40 10.41 4.45
CA THR A 214 -16.28 10.66 3.53
C THR A 214 -16.10 9.51 2.55
N LEU A 215 -16.23 8.25 2.98
CA LEU A 215 -16.22 7.10 2.07
C LEU A 215 -17.28 7.22 0.98
N GLN A 216 -18.52 7.59 1.37
CA GLN A 216 -19.62 7.78 0.42
C GLN A 216 -19.37 8.95 -0.54
N ALA A 217 -18.78 10.03 -0.04
CA ALA A 217 -18.40 11.17 -0.87
C ALA A 217 -17.30 10.80 -1.86
N TRP A 218 -16.28 10.07 -1.42
CA TRP A 218 -15.19 9.62 -2.28
C TRP A 218 -15.64 8.61 -3.33
N LEU A 219 -16.54 7.68 -2.98
CA LEU A 219 -17.12 6.76 -3.95
C LEU A 219 -17.81 7.50 -5.12
N LYS A 220 -18.43 8.66 -4.84
CA LYS A 220 -19.07 9.50 -5.86
C LYS A 220 -18.06 10.27 -6.74
N LEU A 221 -16.80 10.41 -6.32
CA LEU A 221 -15.76 11.09 -7.09
C LEU A 221 -15.20 10.23 -8.22
N GLY A 222 -15.28 8.88 -8.14
CA GLY A 222 -14.79 8.02 -9.20
C GLY A 222 -14.47 6.57 -8.84
N PRO A 223 -13.95 6.26 -7.65
CA PRO A 223 -13.58 4.90 -7.29
C PRO A 223 -14.77 3.93 -7.34
N SER A 224 -14.49 2.69 -7.74
CA SER A 224 -15.45 1.58 -7.65
C SER A 224 -15.47 0.95 -6.26
N ILE A 225 -14.36 1.06 -5.53
CA ILE A 225 -14.17 0.51 -4.19
C ILE A 225 -13.46 1.55 -3.33
N VAL A 226 -14.00 1.80 -2.15
CA VAL A 226 -13.36 2.60 -1.10
C VAL A 226 -13.29 1.78 0.18
N ALA A 227 -12.09 1.62 0.75
CA ALA A 227 -11.84 0.88 1.98
C ALA A 227 -11.42 1.81 3.11
N LEU A 228 -11.94 1.58 4.30
CA LEU A 228 -11.56 2.24 5.55
C LEU A 228 -10.93 1.21 6.49
N THR A 229 -9.72 1.46 6.93
CA THR A 229 -9.09 0.69 8.00
C THR A 229 -9.25 1.44 9.33
N ARG A 230 -9.61 0.71 10.42
CA ARG A 230 -9.94 1.29 11.73
C ARG A 230 -9.21 0.56 12.88
N GLY A 231 -7.97 0.20 12.62
CA GLY A 231 -7.15 -0.55 13.58
C GLY A 231 -7.89 -1.78 14.13
N ALA A 232 -8.01 -1.87 15.46
CA ALA A 232 -8.67 -2.97 16.15
C ALA A 232 -10.18 -3.10 15.85
N SER A 233 -10.83 -2.07 15.33
CA SER A 233 -12.24 -2.11 14.92
C SER A 233 -12.46 -2.82 13.58
N GLY A 234 -11.39 -3.15 12.87
CA GLY A 234 -11.46 -3.83 11.58
C GLY A 234 -11.87 -2.96 10.40
N PRO A 235 -11.79 -3.51 9.19
CA PRO A 235 -12.04 -2.75 7.97
C PRO A 235 -13.52 -2.63 7.61
N VAL A 236 -13.81 -1.57 6.85
CA VAL A 236 -15.05 -1.37 6.09
C VAL A 236 -14.70 -1.23 4.63
N ILE A 237 -15.41 -1.91 3.73
CA ILE A 237 -15.32 -1.72 2.29
C ILE A 237 -16.68 -1.27 1.76
N LEU A 238 -16.67 -0.20 0.99
CA LEU A 238 -17.85 0.37 0.33
C LEU A 238 -17.68 0.29 -1.19
N SER A 239 -18.73 -0.10 -1.88
CA SER A 239 -18.85 -0.08 -3.34
C SER A 239 -20.25 0.31 -3.77
N GLY A 240 -20.48 0.45 -5.08
CA GLY A 240 -21.84 0.64 -5.63
C GLY A 240 -22.81 -0.53 -5.37
N LYS A 241 -22.32 -1.70 -4.92
CA LYS A 241 -23.12 -2.88 -4.57
C LYS A 241 -23.52 -2.92 -3.10
N GLY A 242 -22.89 -2.14 -2.27
CA GLY A 242 -23.17 -2.08 -0.83
C GLY A 242 -21.93 -1.99 0.02
N ARG A 243 -22.08 -2.35 1.29
CA ARG A 243 -21.10 -2.21 2.36
C ARG A 243 -20.77 -3.57 2.97
N VAL A 244 -19.49 -3.81 3.17
CA VAL A 244 -18.96 -4.96 3.93
C VAL A 244 -18.19 -4.41 5.11
N GLU A 245 -18.38 -5.02 6.28
CA GLU A 245 -17.66 -4.70 7.51
C GLU A 245 -17.33 -5.97 8.26
N MET A 246 -16.16 -6.00 8.89
CA MET A 246 -15.76 -7.13 9.72
C MET A 246 -14.89 -6.67 10.89
N ALA A 247 -14.72 -7.51 11.89
CA ALA A 247 -13.78 -7.31 12.97
C ALA A 247 -12.32 -7.45 12.46
N ALA A 248 -11.39 -6.83 13.18
CA ALA A 248 -9.98 -7.06 12.94
C ALA A 248 -9.61 -8.55 13.13
N GLU A 249 -8.59 -9.00 12.42
CA GLU A 249 -8.05 -10.36 12.58
C GLU A 249 -7.58 -10.57 14.02
N PRO A 250 -8.01 -11.64 14.70
CA PRO A 250 -7.59 -11.93 16.07
C PRO A 250 -6.12 -12.37 16.07
N ILE A 251 -5.25 -11.54 16.61
CA ILE A 251 -3.79 -11.77 16.66
C ILE A 251 -3.20 -11.40 18.01
N THR A 252 -2.02 -11.94 18.31
CA THR A 252 -1.14 -11.37 19.34
C THR A 252 -0.33 -10.26 18.68
N MET A 253 -0.62 -9.02 19.04
CA MET A 253 -0.01 -7.83 18.44
C MET A 253 1.45 -7.71 18.88
N ALA A 254 2.36 -7.59 17.91
CA ALA A 254 3.77 -7.28 18.11
C ALA A 254 4.10 -5.84 17.68
N ASP A 255 3.53 -5.39 16.55
CA ASP A 255 3.77 -4.07 15.95
C ASP A 255 2.59 -3.70 15.04
N THR A 256 2.40 -2.42 14.75
CA THR A 256 1.39 -1.93 13.81
C THR A 256 1.99 -1.36 12.52
N ILE A 257 3.31 -1.27 12.45
CA ILE A 257 4.02 -0.70 11.29
C ILE A 257 3.73 -1.53 10.03
N GLY A 258 3.32 -0.86 8.96
CA GLY A 258 3.04 -1.48 7.66
C GLY A 258 1.74 -2.29 7.59
N ALA A 259 0.89 -2.28 8.63
CA ALA A 259 -0.40 -2.97 8.60
C ALA A 259 -1.32 -2.46 7.49
N GLY A 260 -1.44 -1.14 7.34
CA GLY A 260 -2.20 -0.48 6.28
C GLY A 260 -1.66 -0.79 4.89
N ASP A 261 -0.32 -0.84 4.75
CA ASP A 261 0.36 -1.17 3.50
C ASP A 261 0.13 -2.64 3.13
N SER A 262 0.17 -3.54 4.12
CA SER A 262 -0.14 -4.97 3.92
C SER A 262 -1.61 -5.21 3.58
N PHE A 263 -2.53 -4.45 4.18
CA PHE A 263 -3.94 -4.45 3.79
C PHE A 263 -4.09 -4.05 2.32
N MET A 264 -3.44 -2.95 1.88
CA MET A 264 -3.49 -2.51 0.49
C MET A 264 -2.87 -3.55 -0.46
N ALA A 265 -1.72 -4.13 -0.13
CA ALA A 265 -1.09 -5.20 -0.91
C ALA A 265 -1.99 -6.44 -1.02
N GLY A 266 -2.65 -6.82 0.08
CA GLY A 266 -3.65 -7.89 0.12
C GLY A 266 -4.85 -7.59 -0.77
N LEU A 267 -5.39 -6.36 -0.70
CA LEU A 267 -6.50 -5.91 -1.54
C LEU A 267 -6.16 -5.97 -3.03
N ILE A 268 -4.99 -5.43 -3.43
CA ILE A 268 -4.50 -5.49 -4.81
C ILE A 268 -4.32 -6.94 -5.27
N SER A 269 -3.69 -7.78 -4.45
CA SER A 269 -3.47 -9.20 -4.77
C SER A 269 -4.79 -9.96 -4.90
N GLY A 270 -5.76 -9.71 -4.03
CA GLY A 270 -7.09 -10.30 -4.11
C GLY A 270 -7.85 -9.89 -5.37
N LEU A 271 -7.78 -8.61 -5.75
CA LEU A 271 -8.36 -8.10 -6.99
C LEU A 271 -7.70 -8.72 -8.24
N ALA A 272 -6.39 -8.96 -8.20
CA ALA A 272 -5.68 -9.66 -9.27
C ALA A 272 -6.18 -11.12 -9.42
N GLN A 273 -6.43 -11.80 -8.31
CA GLN A 273 -6.99 -13.16 -8.32
C GLN A 273 -8.43 -13.21 -8.85
N LEU A 274 -9.20 -12.14 -8.66
CA LEU A 274 -10.54 -11.98 -9.25
C LEU A 274 -10.52 -11.48 -10.69
N GLU A 275 -9.34 -11.31 -11.29
CA GLU A 275 -9.17 -10.75 -12.64
C GLU A 275 -9.83 -9.37 -12.80
N ALA A 276 -9.79 -8.56 -11.72
CA ALA A 276 -10.44 -7.26 -11.64
C ALA A 276 -9.45 -6.09 -11.81
N LEU A 277 -8.24 -6.35 -12.34
CA LEU A 277 -7.22 -5.33 -12.62
C LEU A 277 -6.94 -5.21 -14.12
N GLY A 278 -6.62 -3.99 -14.58
CA GLY A 278 -6.41 -3.65 -15.99
C GLY A 278 -7.55 -2.82 -16.57
N ALA A 279 -7.32 -2.15 -17.69
CA ALA A 279 -8.29 -1.21 -18.30
C ALA A 279 -9.66 -1.83 -18.56
N ASN A 280 -9.67 -3.04 -19.08
CA ASN A 280 -10.91 -3.78 -19.39
C ASN A 280 -11.63 -4.29 -18.13
N SER A 281 -11.00 -4.18 -16.97
CA SER A 281 -11.53 -4.72 -15.71
C SER A 281 -12.27 -3.68 -14.85
N ARG A 282 -12.34 -2.40 -15.26
CA ARG A 282 -13.10 -1.38 -14.51
C ARG A 282 -14.59 -1.76 -14.38
N GLN A 283 -15.19 -2.26 -15.44
CA GLN A 283 -16.56 -2.77 -15.37
C GLN A 283 -16.68 -3.95 -14.39
N ARG A 284 -15.67 -4.82 -14.34
CA ARG A 284 -15.65 -5.93 -13.37
C ARG A 284 -15.56 -5.43 -11.93
N LEU A 285 -14.74 -4.42 -11.63
CA LEU A 285 -14.72 -3.80 -10.30
C LEU A 285 -16.12 -3.31 -9.86
N GLN A 286 -16.88 -2.71 -10.77
CA GLN A 286 -18.24 -2.24 -10.50
C GLN A 286 -19.26 -3.37 -10.33
N THR A 287 -18.96 -4.57 -10.83
CA THR A 287 -19.87 -5.73 -10.81
C THR A 287 -19.50 -6.76 -9.75
N LEU A 288 -18.44 -6.55 -8.97
CA LEU A 288 -18.09 -7.44 -7.86
C LEU A 288 -19.26 -7.58 -6.89
N THR A 289 -19.59 -8.82 -6.54
CA THR A 289 -20.68 -9.14 -5.61
C THR A 289 -20.29 -8.79 -4.17
N LEU A 290 -21.25 -8.70 -3.27
CA LEU A 290 -20.96 -8.51 -1.85
C LEU A 290 -20.12 -9.65 -1.28
N ASP A 291 -20.34 -10.90 -1.71
CA ASP A 291 -19.54 -12.06 -1.28
C ASP A 291 -18.10 -11.94 -1.74
N GLN A 292 -17.85 -11.46 -2.96
CA GLN A 292 -16.50 -11.20 -3.45
C GLN A 292 -15.82 -10.04 -2.69
N LEU A 293 -16.57 -8.99 -2.35
CA LEU A 293 -16.08 -7.89 -1.53
C LEU A 293 -15.77 -8.35 -0.10
N GLN A 294 -16.60 -9.24 0.46
CA GLN A 294 -16.36 -9.87 1.76
C GLN A 294 -15.06 -10.67 1.73
N ALA A 295 -14.88 -11.54 0.74
CA ALA A 295 -13.67 -12.34 0.57
C ALA A 295 -12.42 -11.46 0.40
N LEU A 296 -12.51 -10.37 -0.37
CA LEU A 296 -11.43 -9.38 -0.52
C LEU A 296 -11.07 -8.72 0.82
N ALA A 297 -12.08 -8.31 1.59
CA ALA A 297 -11.88 -7.68 2.88
C ALA A 297 -11.22 -8.65 3.87
N GLU A 298 -11.66 -9.90 3.93
CA GLU A 298 -11.07 -10.96 4.75
C GLU A 298 -9.61 -11.22 4.38
N TYR A 299 -9.33 -11.32 3.08
CA TYR A 299 -7.98 -11.55 2.58
C TYR A 299 -7.02 -10.42 2.94
N ALA A 300 -7.44 -9.17 2.72
CA ALA A 300 -6.66 -7.99 3.07
C ALA A 300 -6.48 -7.83 4.59
N ASN A 301 -7.53 -8.11 5.38
CA ASN A 301 -7.51 -8.06 6.83
C ASN A 301 -6.55 -9.11 7.42
N ARG A 302 -6.53 -10.34 6.90
CA ARG A 302 -5.57 -11.38 7.27
C ARG A 302 -4.13 -10.97 6.93
N ALA A 303 -3.91 -10.35 5.77
CA ALA A 303 -2.57 -9.86 5.40
C ALA A 303 -2.08 -8.80 6.42
N ALA A 304 -2.92 -7.86 6.80
CA ALA A 304 -2.63 -6.87 7.83
C ALA A 304 -2.40 -7.52 9.20
N GLY A 305 -3.25 -8.47 9.61
CA GLY A 305 -3.13 -9.21 10.86
C GLY A 305 -1.80 -9.96 10.99
N ILE A 306 -1.39 -10.68 9.94
CA ILE A 306 -0.09 -11.37 9.91
C ILE A 306 1.05 -10.37 10.07
N THR A 307 0.99 -9.21 9.44
CA THR A 307 1.99 -8.15 9.61
C THR A 307 2.03 -7.64 11.03
N CYS A 308 0.88 -7.36 11.64
CA CYS A 308 0.79 -6.90 13.03
C CYS A 308 1.31 -7.94 14.06
N SER A 309 1.38 -9.21 13.71
CA SER A 309 1.92 -10.26 14.57
C SER A 309 3.45 -10.35 14.57
N ARG A 310 4.13 -9.45 13.85
CA ARG A 310 5.59 -9.44 13.61
C ARG A 310 6.19 -8.06 13.88
N PRO A 311 7.46 -7.97 14.26
CA PRO A 311 8.16 -6.68 14.32
C PRO A 311 8.33 -6.06 12.94
N GLY A 312 8.11 -4.74 12.84
CA GLY A 312 8.30 -3.92 11.65
C GLY A 312 7.34 -4.25 10.49
N ALA A 313 7.51 -3.56 9.37
CA ALA A 313 6.71 -3.76 8.16
C ALA A 313 7.07 -5.09 7.46
N ASN A 314 6.56 -6.20 7.99
CA ASN A 314 6.89 -7.55 7.51
C ASN A 314 5.65 -8.29 6.97
N PRO A 315 5.20 -7.96 5.73
CA PRO A 315 4.00 -8.54 5.14
C PRO A 315 4.14 -10.04 4.87
N PRO A 316 3.00 -10.78 4.82
CA PRO A 316 3.01 -12.20 4.57
C PRO A 316 3.53 -12.56 3.18
N ARG A 317 4.02 -13.78 3.04
CA ARG A 317 4.27 -14.42 1.75
C ARG A 317 3.04 -15.20 1.29
N TRP A 318 2.98 -15.49 0.00
CA TRP A 318 1.92 -16.32 -0.58
C TRP A 318 1.71 -17.65 0.15
N ALA A 319 2.78 -18.31 0.57
CA ALA A 319 2.70 -19.58 1.30
C ALA A 319 2.01 -19.46 2.67
N GLU A 320 1.94 -18.26 3.25
CA GLU A 320 1.34 -18.00 4.56
C GLU A 320 -0.12 -17.53 4.43
N LEU A 321 -0.42 -16.72 3.42
CA LEU A 321 -1.75 -16.17 3.21
C LEU A 321 -2.64 -17.12 2.37
N GLY A 322 -2.05 -17.81 1.40
CA GLY A 322 -2.75 -18.68 0.46
C GLY A 322 -3.56 -17.92 -0.59
N PRO A 323 -4.41 -18.63 -1.33
CA PRO A 323 -5.32 -18.02 -2.30
C PRO A 323 -6.49 -17.29 -1.62
N LEU A 324 -7.08 -16.35 -2.37
CA LEU A 324 -8.36 -15.76 -2.01
C LEU A 324 -9.43 -16.87 -1.96
N THR A 325 -10.05 -17.06 -0.82
CA THR A 325 -11.17 -18.01 -0.67
C THR A 325 -12.46 -17.30 -1.11
N ALA A 326 -12.66 -17.16 -2.41
CA ALA A 326 -13.99 -16.81 -2.90
C ALA A 326 -14.93 -17.96 -2.52
N LEU A 327 -16.07 -17.65 -1.95
CA LEU A 327 -17.12 -18.65 -1.67
C LEU A 327 -17.32 -19.48 -2.94
N SER A 328 -17.09 -20.79 -2.85
CA SER A 328 -17.48 -21.71 -3.91
C SER A 328 -18.93 -21.42 -4.27
N PRO A 329 -19.30 -21.39 -5.56
CA PRO A 329 -20.71 -21.30 -5.91
C PRO A 329 -21.46 -22.36 -5.10
N ALA A 330 -22.50 -21.93 -4.38
CA ALA A 330 -23.35 -22.85 -3.64
C ALA A 330 -23.70 -23.99 -4.57
N GLN A 331 -23.39 -25.23 -4.15
CA GLN A 331 -23.87 -26.41 -4.86
C GLN A 331 -25.38 -26.28 -4.89
N GLU A 332 -25.91 -25.96 -6.05
CA GLU A 332 -27.35 -26.09 -6.33
C GLU A 332 -27.71 -27.55 -6.11
N HIS A 333 -28.45 -27.82 -5.04
CA HIS A 333 -29.11 -29.11 -4.78
C HIS A 333 -30.52 -29.10 -5.37
#